data_19ac9ceeaa34b81ebabba66138708200
#
_entry.id   19ac9ceeaa34b81ebabba66138708200
#
_cell.length_a   1.000
_cell.length_b   1.000
_cell.length_c   1.000
_cell.angle_alpha   90.00
_cell.angle_beta   90.00
_cell.angle_gamma   90.00
#
_symmetry.space_group_name_H-M   'P 1'
#
loop_
_entity.id
_entity.type
_entity.pdbx_description
1 polymer ?
#
loop_
_entity_poly.entity_id
_entity_poly.type
_entity_poly.pdbx_seq_one_letter_code
_entity_poly.pdbx_strand_id
1 'polypeptide(L)'
;RKVLEFLEEGRLEDVAQLSRTIHQQIRVQKVVTFKPMWWLSAMNDNRNNLTGRVLAYEALHGAGGAVIQLNPTSSGKGDKEYDEDDIEYYKGERNVLDGGGDSIEIEAPSSSSTGPALWEPPEGKGAVNSDAAPKPVGMYPHARQVGDLLYLSGVGPRQPGTNAIPGGPIRDDDGNPIEYDIKAQTRAVVENIARILEEAGSSMDKIVDVTSFLVDMDRDFAGYNEVWAETLGHYGPTRTTLAIRALPTPIAVEMKVIAKI
;
A
#
# COMPACT_ATOMS: atom_id res chain seq x y z
N ARG A 1 10.92 -4.95 16.59
CA ARG A 1 11.61 -4.10 17.56
C ARG A 1 13.12 -4.26 17.44
N LYS A 2 13.68 -5.50 17.52
CA LYS A 2 15.12 -5.75 17.46
C LYS A 2 15.78 -5.22 16.18
N VAL A 3 15.11 -5.34 15.03
CA VAL A 3 15.59 -4.75 13.76
C VAL A 3 15.72 -3.21 13.86
N LEU A 4 14.79 -2.55 14.54
CA LEU A 4 14.85 -1.10 14.74
C LEU A 4 16.04 -0.72 15.63
N GLU A 5 16.29 -1.46 16.70
CA GLU A 5 17.44 -1.27 17.59
C GLU A 5 18.77 -1.42 16.81
N PHE A 6 18.89 -2.46 15.99
CA PHE A 6 20.08 -2.66 15.17
C PHE A 6 20.31 -1.52 14.17
N LEU A 7 19.23 -0.98 13.58
CA LEU A 7 19.32 0.15 12.67
C LEU A 7 19.72 1.45 13.39
N GLU A 8 19.17 1.69 14.58
CA GLU A 8 19.51 2.86 15.40
C GLU A 8 20.97 2.80 15.89
N GLU A 9 21.47 1.61 16.17
CA GLU A 9 22.87 1.38 16.56
C GLU A 9 23.85 1.36 15.37
N GLY A 10 23.37 1.44 14.14
CA GLY A 10 24.18 1.36 12.92
C GLY A 10 24.70 -0.04 12.62
N ARG A 11 23.99 -1.07 13.06
CA ARG A 11 24.32 -2.51 12.91
C ARG A 11 23.61 -3.11 11.69
N LEU A 12 23.80 -2.53 10.53
CA LEU A 12 23.10 -2.91 9.31
C LEU A 12 23.41 -4.35 8.86
N GLU A 13 24.66 -4.83 9.09
CA GLU A 13 25.05 -6.18 8.77
C GLU A 13 24.34 -7.20 9.68
N ASP A 14 24.15 -6.89 10.95
CA ASP A 14 23.43 -7.75 11.89
C ASP A 14 21.96 -7.90 11.49
N VAL A 15 21.34 -6.84 10.95
CA VAL A 15 19.99 -6.94 10.33
C VAL A 15 20.00 -7.93 9.16
N ALA A 16 21.04 -7.91 8.34
CA ALA A 16 21.18 -8.82 7.21
C ALA A 16 21.37 -10.27 7.67
N GLN A 17 22.18 -10.50 8.72
CA GLN A 17 22.39 -11.82 9.32
C GLN A 17 21.10 -12.33 10.00
N LEU A 18 20.46 -11.50 10.82
CA LEU A 18 19.20 -11.82 11.48
C LEU A 18 18.17 -12.30 10.48
N SER A 19 18.07 -11.61 9.34
CA SER A 19 17.13 -11.98 8.30
C SER A 19 17.42 -13.34 7.64
N ARG A 20 18.71 -13.75 7.56
CA ARG A 20 19.11 -15.05 7.02
C ARG A 20 18.82 -16.19 7.98
N THR A 21 19.05 -15.96 9.26
CA THR A 21 19.01 -17.01 10.30
C THR A 21 17.58 -17.24 10.83
N ILE A 22 16.84 -16.17 11.06
CA ILE A 22 15.53 -16.21 11.73
C ILE A 22 14.38 -16.39 10.74
N HIS A 23 14.53 -16.00 9.48
CA HIS A 23 13.48 -16.13 8.47
C HIS A 23 12.93 -17.58 8.34
N GLN A 24 13.75 -18.58 8.62
CA GLN A 24 13.33 -19.99 8.59
C GLN A 24 12.67 -20.45 9.90
N GLN A 25 12.94 -19.78 11.01
CA GLN A 25 12.51 -20.19 12.35
C GLN A 25 11.26 -19.45 12.85
N ILE A 26 11.09 -18.21 12.43
CA ILE A 26 9.92 -17.40 12.77
C ILE A 26 8.96 -17.44 11.58
N ARG A 27 7.80 -18.08 11.78
CA ARG A 27 6.66 -17.96 10.86
C ARG A 27 6.11 -16.53 10.92
N VAL A 28 6.86 -15.58 10.41
CA VAL A 28 6.38 -14.21 10.25
C VAL A 28 5.49 -14.18 9.01
N GLN A 29 4.20 -14.34 9.21
CA GLN A 29 3.22 -14.58 8.16
C GLN A 29 2.99 -13.43 7.18
N LYS A 30 3.60 -12.26 7.33
CA LYS A 30 3.34 -11.10 6.45
C LYS A 30 4.49 -10.09 6.39
N VAL A 31 5.74 -10.50 6.54
CA VAL A 31 6.84 -9.57 6.33
C VAL A 31 7.21 -9.55 4.86
N VAL A 32 7.08 -8.38 4.25
CA VAL A 32 7.81 -8.05 3.02
C VAL A 32 9.26 -8.42 3.28
N THR A 33 9.80 -9.33 2.50
CA THR A 33 11.11 -9.94 2.69
C THR A 33 12.15 -8.89 3.06
N PHE A 34 13.04 -9.19 4.01
CA PHE A 34 14.21 -8.35 4.35
C PHE A 34 15.20 -8.14 3.19
N LYS A 35 14.87 -8.59 1.99
CA LYS A 35 15.69 -8.39 0.78
C LYS A 35 16.11 -6.93 0.53
N PRO A 36 15.24 -5.91 0.74
CA PRO A 36 15.67 -4.52 0.62
C PRO A 36 16.80 -4.14 1.59
N MET A 37 16.81 -4.74 2.78
CA MET A 37 17.88 -4.50 3.78
C MET A 37 19.20 -5.15 3.35
N TRP A 38 19.15 -6.31 2.71
CA TRP A 38 20.34 -6.93 2.13
C TRP A 38 20.95 -6.10 1.00
N TRP A 39 20.10 -5.53 0.15
CA TRP A 39 20.55 -4.65 -0.92
C TRP A 39 21.16 -3.37 -0.36
N LEU A 40 20.56 -2.79 0.68
CA LEU A 40 21.09 -1.62 1.34
C LEU A 40 22.46 -1.90 1.97
N SER A 41 22.61 -3.04 2.64
CA SER A 41 23.90 -3.48 3.19
C SER A 41 24.94 -3.71 2.10
N ALA A 42 24.58 -4.41 1.01
CA ALA A 42 25.48 -4.68 -0.11
C ALA A 42 25.90 -3.40 -0.85
N MET A 43 24.97 -2.45 -1.05
CA MET A 43 25.27 -1.14 -1.66
C MET A 43 26.22 -0.30 -0.79
N ASN A 44 26.29 -0.62 0.48
CA ASN A 44 27.14 0.05 1.46
C ASN A 44 28.40 -0.78 1.82
N ASP A 45 28.84 -1.67 0.93
CA ASP A 45 29.99 -2.58 1.11
C ASP A 45 29.91 -3.43 2.39
N ASN A 46 28.71 -3.75 2.86
CA ASN A 46 28.43 -4.42 4.14
C ASN A 46 29.07 -3.71 5.35
N ARG A 47 29.25 -2.39 5.27
CA ARG A 47 29.80 -1.59 6.37
C ARG A 47 28.69 -1.07 7.27
N ASN A 48 28.94 -1.04 8.56
CA ASN A 48 28.05 -0.44 9.55
C ASN A 48 28.28 1.07 9.67
N ASN A 49 28.14 1.79 8.57
CA ASN A 49 28.37 3.23 8.47
C ASN A 49 27.08 4.05 8.30
N LEU A 50 25.94 3.45 8.54
CA LEU A 50 24.64 4.09 8.56
C LEU A 50 23.97 3.88 9.91
N THR A 51 23.43 4.94 10.50
CA THR A 51 22.55 4.86 11.66
C THR A 51 21.12 5.18 11.27
N GLY A 52 20.17 4.44 11.83
CA GLY A 52 18.75 4.64 11.65
C GLY A 52 18.17 5.56 12.72
N ARG A 53 17.29 6.48 12.32
CA ARG A 53 16.40 7.18 13.23
C ARG A 53 14.98 6.79 12.89
N VAL A 54 14.26 6.20 13.84
CA VAL A 54 12.84 5.89 13.67
C VAL A 54 12.05 7.20 13.67
N LEU A 55 11.41 7.52 12.56
CA LEU A 55 10.57 8.71 12.41
C LEU A 55 9.13 8.44 12.81
N ALA A 56 8.65 7.24 12.55
CA ALA A 56 7.32 6.77 12.92
C ALA A 56 7.31 5.26 13.05
N TYR A 57 6.52 4.75 13.98
CA TYR A 57 6.25 3.33 14.15
C TYR A 57 4.78 3.13 14.46
N GLU A 58 4.13 2.24 13.72
CA GLU A 58 2.74 1.86 13.96
C GLU A 58 2.65 0.34 14.14
N ALA A 59 2.08 -0.07 15.26
CA ALA A 59 1.79 -1.47 15.52
C ALA A 59 0.46 -1.83 14.82
N LEU A 60 0.53 -2.63 13.79
CA LEU A 60 -0.62 -3.16 13.08
C LEU A 60 -0.94 -4.57 13.62
N HIS A 61 -2.20 -5.00 13.50
CA HIS A 61 -2.60 -6.35 13.94
C HIS A 61 -1.80 -7.42 13.19
N GLY A 62 -0.89 -8.09 13.91
CA GLY A 62 0.00 -9.13 13.37
C GLY A 62 1.19 -8.61 12.53
N ALA A 63 1.46 -7.31 12.52
CA ALA A 63 2.61 -6.69 11.86
C ALA A 63 2.95 -5.35 12.50
N GLY A 64 4.10 -4.76 12.15
CA GLY A 64 4.45 -3.39 12.50
C GLY A 64 5.02 -2.68 11.28
N GLY A 65 4.61 -1.42 11.08
CA GLY A 65 5.16 -0.53 10.06
C GLY A 65 6.10 0.50 10.70
N ALA A 66 7.27 0.74 10.11
CA ALA A 66 8.18 1.78 10.57
C ALA A 66 8.70 2.61 9.40
N VAL A 67 8.84 3.91 9.63
CA VAL A 67 9.57 4.83 8.75
C VAL A 67 10.89 5.15 9.41
N ILE A 68 12.00 4.86 8.73
CA ILE A 68 13.35 5.01 9.26
C ILE A 68 14.14 5.91 8.32
N GLN A 69 14.74 6.94 8.87
CA GLN A 69 15.72 7.76 8.19
C GLN A 69 17.11 7.17 8.46
N LEU A 70 17.86 6.82 7.41
CA LEU A 70 19.24 6.37 7.51
C LEU A 70 20.19 7.55 7.28
N ASN A 71 21.14 7.74 8.19
CA ASN A 71 22.12 8.79 8.12
C ASN A 71 23.54 8.17 8.13
N PRO A 72 24.47 8.68 7.31
CA PRO A 72 25.85 8.26 7.37
C PRO A 72 26.46 8.50 8.77
N THR A 73 27.24 7.56 9.26
CA THR A 73 27.94 7.65 10.54
C THR A 73 29.33 7.07 10.44
N SER A 74 30.28 7.65 11.17
CA SER A 74 31.63 7.09 11.37
C SER A 74 31.75 6.25 12.65
N SER A 75 30.66 6.21 13.46
CA SER A 75 30.64 5.59 14.79
C SER A 75 29.65 4.44 14.93
N GLY A 76 29.27 3.79 13.81
CA GLY A 76 28.43 2.61 13.87
C GLY A 76 29.06 1.52 14.71
N LYS A 77 28.31 0.90 15.62
CA LYS A 77 28.78 -0.15 16.57
C LYS A 77 28.88 -1.52 15.88
N GLY A 78 29.48 -1.58 14.71
CA GLY A 78 29.37 -2.63 13.74
C GLY A 78 30.19 -3.87 13.90
N ASP A 79 30.81 -4.15 15.06
CA ASP A 79 31.64 -5.35 15.27
C ASP A 79 31.01 -6.36 16.23
N LYS A 80 29.72 -6.23 16.53
CA LYS A 80 29.06 -7.26 17.32
C LYS A 80 28.47 -8.31 16.39
N GLU A 81 29.04 -9.49 16.42
CA GLU A 81 28.42 -10.67 15.86
C GLU A 81 27.05 -10.89 16.54
N TYR A 82 26.09 -11.36 15.76
CA TYR A 82 24.82 -11.84 16.26
C TYR A 82 25.09 -13.04 17.16
N ASP A 83 24.91 -12.89 18.46
CA ASP A 83 25.25 -13.90 19.46
C ASP A 83 24.02 -14.73 19.89
N GLU A 84 24.25 -15.73 20.72
CA GLU A 84 23.21 -16.64 21.22
C GLU A 84 22.17 -15.93 22.06
N ASP A 85 22.51 -14.83 22.74
CA ASP A 85 21.60 -14.05 23.56
C ASP A 85 20.56 -13.34 22.69
N ASP A 86 20.95 -12.90 21.49
CA ASP A 86 20.01 -12.36 20.49
C ASP A 86 19.00 -13.43 20.02
N ILE A 87 19.41 -14.72 20.00
CA ILE A 87 18.55 -15.85 19.65
C ILE A 87 17.59 -16.21 20.79
N GLU A 88 18.05 -16.21 22.03
CA GLU A 88 17.22 -16.50 23.20
C GLU A 88 16.09 -15.52 23.38
N TYR A 89 16.31 -14.24 23.05
CA TYR A 89 15.27 -13.22 23.05
C TYR A 89 14.06 -13.61 22.17
N TYR A 90 14.28 -14.34 21.09
CA TYR A 90 13.21 -14.80 20.16
C TYR A 90 12.68 -16.21 20.47
N LYS A 91 13.40 -17.01 21.20
CA LYS A 91 12.91 -18.29 21.73
C LYS A 91 12.11 -18.14 23.01
N GLY A 92 12.23 -16.97 23.63
CA GLY A 92 11.62 -16.68 24.91
C GLY A 92 10.09 -16.59 24.84
N GLU A 93 9.49 -16.97 25.91
CA GLU A 93 8.06 -17.09 26.25
C GLU A 93 7.25 -15.77 26.15
N ARG A 94 7.75 -14.75 25.45
CA ARG A 94 7.00 -13.51 25.24
C ARG A 94 6.01 -13.69 24.10
N ASN A 95 4.79 -13.99 24.50
CA ASN A 95 3.64 -13.80 23.66
C ASN A 95 3.54 -12.29 23.34
N VAL A 96 3.85 -11.90 22.12
CA VAL A 96 3.76 -10.48 21.66
C VAL A 96 2.34 -9.94 21.78
N LEU A 97 1.36 -10.82 22.01
CA LEU A 97 -0.04 -10.48 22.20
C LEU A 97 -0.41 -10.11 23.66
N ASP A 98 0.47 -10.37 24.63
CA ASP A 98 0.15 -10.16 26.05
C ASP A 98 0.56 -8.77 26.60
N GLY A 99 0.88 -7.80 25.75
CA GLY A 99 1.02 -6.38 26.14
C GLY A 99 2.03 -6.06 27.27
N GLY A 100 2.88 -7.01 27.64
CA GLY A 100 3.84 -6.88 28.74
C GLY A 100 5.23 -6.42 28.31
N GLY A 101 5.35 -5.30 27.68
CA GLY A 101 6.62 -4.61 27.43
C GLY A 101 6.42 -3.13 27.68
N ASP A 102 7.35 -2.50 28.38
CA ASP A 102 7.34 -1.07 28.63
C ASP A 102 7.01 -0.33 27.34
N SER A 103 5.81 0.21 27.28
CA SER A 103 5.39 1.14 26.26
C SER A 103 6.31 2.35 26.39
N ILE A 104 7.10 2.63 25.37
CA ILE A 104 7.57 4.00 25.18
C ILE A 104 6.28 4.78 24.94
N GLU A 105 5.84 5.55 25.94
CA GLU A 105 4.80 6.56 25.76
C GLU A 105 5.36 7.58 24.77
N ILE A 106 5.09 7.35 23.49
CA ILE A 106 5.05 8.45 22.54
C ILE A 106 3.74 9.13 22.89
N GLU A 107 3.79 10.34 23.42
CA GLU A 107 2.59 11.18 23.57
C GLU A 107 1.88 11.19 22.21
N ALA A 108 0.84 10.37 22.10
CA ALA A 108 -0.10 10.51 21.02
C ALA A 108 -0.70 11.91 21.13
N PRO A 109 -0.80 12.68 20.06
CA PRO A 109 -1.51 13.94 20.10
C PRO A 109 -2.87 13.66 20.71
N SER A 110 -3.23 14.39 21.77
CA SER A 110 -4.43 14.22 22.57
C SER A 110 -5.65 14.08 21.67
N SER A 111 -6.16 12.87 21.52
CA SER A 111 -7.40 12.61 20.81
C SER A 111 -8.58 12.91 21.73
N SER A 112 -8.93 14.17 21.85
CA SER A 112 -10.28 14.57 22.20
C SER A 112 -11.07 14.75 20.90
N SER A 113 -11.52 13.67 20.28
CA SER A 113 -12.58 13.78 19.29
C SER A 113 -13.42 12.51 19.26
N THR A 114 -14.62 12.71 19.67
CA THR A 114 -15.78 11.85 19.50
C THR A 114 -16.03 11.55 18.02
N GLY A 115 -15.83 10.30 17.62
CA GLY A 115 -16.15 9.77 16.28
C GLY A 115 -14.96 9.74 15.33
N PRO A 116 -15.01 8.89 14.29
CA PRO A 116 -14.00 8.92 13.25
C PRO A 116 -14.01 10.32 12.63
N ALA A 117 -12.87 11.03 12.69
CA ALA A 117 -12.72 12.28 11.99
C ALA A 117 -13.08 12.04 10.52
N LEU A 118 -14.06 12.80 10.02
CA LEU A 118 -14.35 12.82 8.59
C LEU A 118 -13.08 13.32 7.92
N TRP A 119 -12.33 12.36 7.33
CA TRP A 119 -11.11 12.70 6.62
C TRP A 119 -11.46 13.57 5.41
N GLU A 120 -10.83 14.73 5.33
CA GLU A 120 -10.93 15.62 4.18
C GLU A 120 -9.74 15.37 3.23
N PRO A 121 -10.00 15.25 1.91
CA PRO A 121 -8.93 15.06 0.94
C PRO A 121 -7.94 16.22 0.99
N PRO A 122 -6.62 15.97 0.80
CA PRO A 122 -5.63 17.04 0.78
C PRO A 122 -5.93 18.04 -0.33
N GLU A 123 -5.89 19.33 0.00
CA GLU A 123 -6.04 20.44 -0.94
C GLU A 123 -4.67 20.97 -1.39
N GLY A 124 -4.63 21.60 -2.56
CA GLY A 124 -3.46 22.29 -3.10
C GLY A 124 -2.49 21.39 -3.87
N LYS A 125 -1.42 21.97 -4.41
CA LYS A 125 -0.38 21.30 -5.21
C LYS A 125 -0.91 20.44 -6.38
N GLY A 126 -1.99 20.86 -7.05
CA GLY A 126 -2.60 20.11 -8.14
C GLY A 126 -3.45 18.90 -7.71
N ALA A 127 -3.85 18.82 -6.44
CA ALA A 127 -4.80 17.80 -6.00
C ALA A 127 -6.18 18.06 -6.62
N VAL A 128 -6.81 16.99 -7.13
CA VAL A 128 -8.18 17.01 -7.67
C VAL A 128 -9.03 16.08 -6.82
N ASN A 129 -10.11 16.62 -6.26
CA ASN A 129 -11.10 15.89 -5.51
C ASN A 129 -12.44 16.01 -6.22
N SER A 130 -13.24 14.95 -6.26
CA SER A 130 -14.53 14.92 -6.91
C SER A 130 -15.60 14.38 -5.97
N ASP A 131 -16.68 15.11 -5.81
CA ASP A 131 -17.87 14.62 -5.10
C ASP A 131 -18.73 13.71 -5.97
N ALA A 132 -18.50 13.70 -7.29
CA ALA A 132 -19.17 12.83 -8.24
C ALA A 132 -18.58 11.41 -8.29
N ALA A 133 -17.41 11.19 -7.69
CA ALA A 133 -16.76 9.89 -7.57
C ALA A 133 -16.83 9.35 -6.12
N PRO A 134 -16.71 8.02 -5.91
CA PRO A 134 -16.72 7.46 -4.56
C PRO A 134 -15.53 7.99 -3.76
N LYS A 135 -15.76 8.38 -2.51
CA LYS A 135 -14.69 8.88 -1.63
C LYS A 135 -13.53 7.88 -1.54
N PRO A 136 -12.28 8.36 -1.62
CA PRO A 136 -11.11 7.50 -1.42
C PRO A 136 -11.17 6.75 -0.09
N VAL A 137 -10.61 5.56 -0.03
CA VAL A 137 -10.55 4.74 1.21
C VAL A 137 -9.41 5.14 2.14
N GLY A 138 -8.63 6.16 1.80
CA GLY A 138 -7.49 6.64 2.57
C GLY A 138 -7.14 8.10 2.27
N MET A 139 -6.06 8.60 2.86
CA MET A 139 -5.63 10.00 2.76
C MET A 139 -4.93 10.30 1.43
N TYR A 140 -5.69 10.34 0.34
CA TYR A 140 -5.19 10.71 -0.99
C TYR A 140 -6.30 11.33 -1.84
N PRO A 141 -5.96 12.24 -2.79
CA PRO A 141 -6.94 12.82 -3.71
C PRO A 141 -7.35 11.80 -4.77
N HIS A 142 -8.45 12.08 -5.48
CA HIS A 142 -8.86 11.27 -6.65
C HIS A 142 -7.83 11.35 -7.77
N ALA A 143 -7.22 12.52 -7.98
CA ALA A 143 -6.14 12.70 -8.95
C ALA A 143 -5.19 13.80 -8.52
N ARG A 144 -4.01 13.83 -9.17
CA ARG A 144 -3.02 14.87 -9.00
C ARG A 144 -2.49 15.32 -10.35
N GLN A 145 -2.53 16.63 -10.57
CA GLN A 145 -1.92 17.27 -11.74
C GLN A 145 -0.43 17.51 -11.51
N VAL A 146 0.39 17.18 -12.52
CA VAL A 146 1.84 17.47 -12.57
C VAL A 146 2.18 17.93 -13.99
N GLY A 147 2.40 19.22 -14.15
CA GLY A 147 2.50 19.83 -15.49
C GLY A 147 1.19 19.68 -16.26
N ASP A 148 1.25 19.15 -17.45
CA ASP A 148 0.12 18.84 -18.33
C ASP A 148 -0.40 17.38 -18.20
N LEU A 149 0.11 16.64 -17.21
CA LEU A 149 -0.35 15.29 -16.91
C LEU A 149 -1.18 15.22 -15.64
N LEU A 150 -2.21 14.39 -15.69
CA LEU A 150 -3.09 14.05 -14.60
C LEU A 150 -2.86 12.58 -14.21
N TYR A 151 -2.50 12.35 -12.95
CA TYR A 151 -2.31 11.03 -12.37
C TYR A 151 -3.50 10.71 -11.46
N LEU A 152 -4.36 9.79 -11.89
CA LEU A 152 -5.46 9.31 -11.05
C LEU A 152 -4.92 8.32 -10.00
N SER A 153 -5.50 8.36 -8.80
CA SER A 153 -5.36 7.28 -7.83
C SER A 153 -6.06 6.01 -8.36
N GLY A 154 -5.89 4.88 -7.68
CA GLY A 154 -6.62 3.66 -8.04
C GLY A 154 -8.13 3.90 -8.00
N VAL A 155 -8.82 3.60 -9.10
CA VAL A 155 -10.27 3.81 -9.26
C VAL A 155 -10.96 2.45 -9.27
N GLY A 156 -11.83 2.22 -8.29
CA GLY A 156 -12.66 1.02 -8.17
C GLY A 156 -14.12 1.26 -8.62
N PRO A 157 -14.95 0.20 -8.61
CA PRO A 157 -16.34 0.25 -9.09
C PRO A 157 -17.36 0.82 -8.08
N ARG A 158 -16.94 1.16 -6.86
CA ARG A 158 -17.89 1.65 -5.84
C ARG A 158 -18.69 2.84 -6.34
N GLN A 159 -19.96 2.93 -5.94
CA GLN A 159 -20.82 4.06 -6.31
C GLN A 159 -20.69 5.21 -5.33
N PRO A 160 -20.69 6.47 -5.82
CA PRO A 160 -20.69 7.65 -4.96
C PRO A 160 -21.85 7.62 -3.95
N GLY A 161 -21.60 8.10 -2.75
CA GLY A 161 -22.62 8.26 -1.69
C GLY A 161 -23.06 6.95 -1.00
N THR A 162 -23.14 5.84 -1.71
CA THR A 162 -23.63 4.56 -1.18
C THR A 162 -22.53 3.54 -0.93
N ASN A 163 -21.40 3.65 -1.62
CA ASN A 163 -20.33 2.63 -1.69
C ASN A 163 -20.81 1.27 -2.24
N ALA A 164 -22.00 1.17 -2.80
CA ALA A 164 -22.50 -0.04 -3.46
C ALA A 164 -21.56 -0.44 -4.60
N ILE A 165 -21.40 -1.75 -4.81
CA ILE A 165 -20.55 -2.31 -5.86
C ILE A 165 -21.48 -2.88 -6.95
N PRO A 166 -21.58 -2.24 -8.13
CA PRO A 166 -22.34 -2.80 -9.25
C PRO A 166 -21.81 -4.18 -9.62
N GLY A 167 -22.71 -5.13 -9.80
CA GLY A 167 -22.34 -6.53 -10.04
C GLY A 167 -22.01 -7.33 -8.77
N GLY A 168 -22.10 -6.71 -7.59
CA GLY A 168 -21.87 -7.34 -6.30
C GLY A 168 -20.39 -7.35 -5.86
N PRO A 169 -20.15 -7.52 -4.55
CA PRO A 169 -18.81 -7.71 -4.00
C PRO A 169 -18.28 -9.12 -4.30
N ILE A 170 -16.95 -9.31 -4.27
CA ILE A 170 -16.30 -10.61 -4.51
C ILE A 170 -16.30 -11.53 -3.28
N ARG A 171 -16.69 -11.01 -2.11
CA ARG A 171 -16.78 -11.73 -0.84
C ARG A 171 -17.85 -11.11 0.05
N ASP A 172 -18.44 -11.93 0.89
CA ASP A 172 -19.38 -11.50 1.92
C ASP A 172 -18.67 -10.84 3.13
N ASP A 173 -19.44 -10.45 4.15
CA ASP A 173 -18.94 -9.83 5.37
C ASP A 173 -18.08 -10.77 6.21
N ASP A 174 -18.27 -12.10 6.07
CA ASP A 174 -17.47 -13.15 6.71
C ASP A 174 -16.18 -13.44 5.91
N GLY A 175 -16.00 -12.85 4.75
CA GLY A 175 -14.85 -13.02 3.87
C GLY A 175 -14.95 -14.20 2.91
N ASN A 176 -16.07 -14.90 2.84
CA ASN A 176 -16.27 -16.00 1.91
C ASN A 176 -16.47 -15.49 0.49
N PRO A 177 -15.91 -16.16 -0.54
CA PRO A 177 -16.14 -15.81 -1.92
C PRO A 177 -17.61 -15.92 -2.31
N ILE A 178 -18.11 -14.93 -3.03
CA ILE A 178 -19.47 -14.94 -3.60
C ILE A 178 -19.43 -14.59 -5.09
N GLU A 179 -20.52 -14.89 -5.79
CA GLU A 179 -20.64 -14.58 -7.21
C GLU A 179 -20.77 -13.07 -7.44
N TYR A 180 -20.10 -12.60 -8.50
CA TYR A 180 -20.11 -11.20 -8.91
C TYR A 180 -20.05 -11.06 -10.44
N ASP A 181 -20.38 -9.88 -10.95
CA ASP A 181 -20.32 -9.55 -12.38
C ASP A 181 -19.13 -8.60 -12.65
N ILE A 182 -18.07 -9.14 -13.24
CA ILE A 182 -16.88 -8.37 -13.62
C ILE A 182 -17.17 -7.29 -14.66
N LYS A 183 -18.12 -7.53 -15.59
CA LYS A 183 -18.47 -6.54 -16.61
C LYS A 183 -19.14 -5.34 -15.99
N ALA A 184 -20.08 -5.56 -15.06
CA ALA A 184 -20.73 -4.49 -14.32
C ALA A 184 -19.72 -3.70 -13.48
N GLN A 185 -18.81 -4.38 -12.78
CA GLN A 185 -17.75 -3.72 -12.04
C GLN A 185 -16.83 -2.90 -12.96
N THR A 186 -16.39 -3.45 -14.09
CA THR A 186 -15.53 -2.75 -15.05
C THR A 186 -16.19 -1.51 -15.62
N ARG A 187 -17.48 -1.57 -16.01
CA ARG A 187 -18.23 -0.39 -16.47
C ARG A 187 -18.29 0.70 -15.40
N ALA A 188 -18.56 0.32 -14.16
CA ALA A 188 -18.58 1.27 -13.05
C ALA A 188 -17.23 1.93 -12.77
N VAL A 189 -16.11 1.20 -12.94
CA VAL A 189 -14.77 1.79 -12.88
C VAL A 189 -14.57 2.84 -13.96
N VAL A 190 -14.93 2.52 -15.21
CA VAL A 190 -14.81 3.45 -16.35
C VAL A 190 -15.66 4.70 -16.14
N GLU A 191 -16.89 4.56 -15.63
CA GLU A 191 -17.76 5.71 -15.29
C GLU A 191 -17.13 6.59 -14.21
N ASN A 192 -16.54 5.99 -13.15
CA ASN A 192 -15.87 6.76 -12.11
C ASN A 192 -14.62 7.47 -12.64
N ILE A 193 -13.86 6.84 -13.54
CA ILE A 193 -12.72 7.48 -14.23
C ILE A 193 -13.21 8.70 -15.02
N ALA A 194 -14.30 8.57 -15.80
CA ALA A 194 -14.86 9.67 -16.58
C ALA A 194 -15.23 10.87 -15.69
N ARG A 195 -15.91 10.61 -14.55
CA ARG A 195 -16.30 11.67 -13.59
C ARG A 195 -15.08 12.41 -13.02
N ILE A 196 -14.00 11.66 -12.67
CA ILE A 196 -12.77 12.27 -12.13
C ILE A 196 -12.05 13.09 -13.21
N LEU A 197 -12.00 12.59 -14.44
CA LEU A 197 -11.39 13.32 -15.55
C LEU A 197 -12.16 14.61 -15.88
N GLU A 198 -13.49 14.56 -15.92
CA GLU A 198 -14.34 15.72 -16.16
C GLU A 198 -14.15 16.79 -15.08
N GLU A 199 -14.17 16.40 -13.80
CA GLU A 199 -13.90 17.31 -12.67
C GLU A 199 -12.53 17.96 -12.75
N ALA A 200 -11.54 17.23 -13.27
CA ALA A 200 -10.19 17.74 -13.49
C ALA A 200 -10.02 18.61 -14.75
N GLY A 201 -11.08 18.81 -15.55
CA GLY A 201 -11.00 19.52 -16.83
C GLY A 201 -10.34 18.71 -17.96
N SER A 202 -10.33 17.39 -17.84
CA SER A 202 -9.83 16.43 -18.83
C SER A 202 -11.00 15.64 -19.45
N SER A 203 -10.68 14.58 -20.21
CA SER A 203 -11.68 13.74 -20.89
C SER A 203 -11.12 12.34 -21.19
N MET A 204 -12.00 11.41 -21.56
CA MET A 204 -11.65 10.02 -21.81
C MET A 204 -10.68 9.85 -22.99
N ASP A 205 -10.80 10.67 -24.03
CA ASP A 205 -9.91 10.68 -25.21
C ASP A 205 -8.49 11.18 -24.93
N LYS A 206 -8.29 11.80 -23.77
CA LYS A 206 -6.98 12.28 -23.31
C LYS A 206 -6.24 11.26 -22.44
N ILE A 207 -6.80 10.08 -22.20
CA ILE A 207 -6.12 9.01 -21.46
C ILE A 207 -4.91 8.53 -22.26
N VAL A 208 -3.76 8.46 -21.60
CA VAL A 208 -2.47 8.05 -22.18
C VAL A 208 -2.14 6.61 -21.80
N ASP A 209 -2.31 6.27 -20.52
CA ASP A 209 -1.95 4.95 -19.99
C ASP A 209 -2.93 4.48 -18.93
N VAL A 210 -3.18 3.18 -18.93
CA VAL A 210 -4.01 2.50 -17.92
C VAL A 210 -3.31 1.26 -17.40
N THR A 211 -3.11 1.20 -16.09
CA THR A 211 -2.74 -0.04 -15.39
C THR A 211 -3.97 -0.61 -14.72
N SER A 212 -4.34 -1.83 -15.10
CA SER A 212 -5.51 -2.54 -14.55
C SER A 212 -5.09 -3.68 -13.65
N PHE A 213 -5.76 -3.81 -12.53
CA PHE A 213 -5.53 -4.81 -11.51
C PHE A 213 -6.77 -5.71 -11.42
N LEU A 214 -6.59 -7.02 -11.63
CA LEU A 214 -7.64 -8.03 -11.49
C LEU A 214 -7.31 -8.98 -10.34
N VAL A 215 -8.28 -9.29 -9.51
CA VAL A 215 -8.11 -10.24 -8.39
C VAL A 215 -8.09 -11.68 -8.89
N ASP A 216 -8.89 -12.00 -9.89
CA ASP A 216 -8.95 -13.32 -10.54
C ASP A 216 -8.79 -13.17 -12.06
N MET A 217 -7.56 -13.33 -12.55
CA MET A 217 -7.25 -13.17 -13.97
C MET A 217 -7.95 -14.22 -14.85
N ASP A 218 -7.96 -15.47 -14.40
CA ASP A 218 -8.47 -16.60 -15.20
C ASP A 218 -9.99 -16.49 -15.39
N ARG A 219 -10.69 -16.07 -14.35
CA ARG A 219 -12.14 -15.86 -14.37
C ARG A 219 -12.53 -14.58 -15.13
N ASP A 220 -11.83 -13.47 -14.85
CA ASP A 220 -12.34 -12.13 -15.12
C ASP A 220 -11.81 -11.50 -16.39
N PHE A 221 -10.64 -11.92 -16.89
CA PHE A 221 -9.97 -11.25 -18.00
C PHE A 221 -10.84 -11.12 -19.24
N ALA A 222 -11.58 -12.16 -19.62
CA ALA A 222 -12.42 -12.15 -20.82
C ALA A 222 -13.53 -11.09 -20.72
N GLY A 223 -14.26 -11.06 -19.60
CA GLY A 223 -15.34 -10.09 -19.37
C GLY A 223 -14.84 -8.65 -19.22
N TYR A 224 -13.72 -8.48 -18.51
CA TYR A 224 -13.02 -7.21 -18.42
C TYR A 224 -12.59 -6.69 -19.78
N ASN A 225 -11.97 -7.54 -20.61
CA ASN A 225 -11.43 -7.16 -21.92
C ASN A 225 -12.53 -6.82 -22.94
N GLU A 226 -13.70 -7.44 -22.85
CA GLU A 226 -14.88 -7.08 -23.64
C GLU A 226 -15.33 -5.64 -23.32
N VAL A 227 -15.50 -5.31 -22.04
CA VAL A 227 -15.86 -3.94 -21.61
C VAL A 227 -14.76 -2.92 -21.97
N TRP A 228 -13.50 -3.30 -21.83
CA TRP A 228 -12.38 -2.45 -22.29
C TRP A 228 -12.52 -2.09 -23.77
N ALA A 229 -12.77 -3.06 -24.63
CA ALA A 229 -12.92 -2.83 -26.07
C ALA A 229 -14.10 -1.90 -26.39
N GLU A 230 -15.20 -2.04 -25.66
CA GLU A 230 -16.39 -1.19 -25.83
C GLU A 230 -16.19 0.26 -25.36
N THR A 231 -15.38 0.47 -24.30
CA THR A 231 -15.35 1.76 -23.59
C THR A 231 -14.06 2.54 -23.74
N LEU A 232 -12.91 1.89 -23.73
CA LEU A 232 -11.58 2.52 -23.72
C LEU A 232 -10.74 2.21 -24.95
N GLY A 233 -10.97 1.05 -25.57
CA GLY A 233 -10.10 0.56 -26.64
C GLY A 233 -10.01 1.49 -27.85
N HIS A 234 -11.09 2.19 -28.19
CA HIS A 234 -11.15 3.11 -29.35
C HIS A 234 -10.37 4.41 -29.16
N TYR A 235 -10.05 4.79 -27.89
CA TYR A 235 -9.18 5.96 -27.61
C TYR A 235 -7.69 5.62 -27.74
N GLY A 236 -7.32 4.32 -27.71
CA GLY A 236 -5.96 3.85 -27.92
C GLY A 236 -4.96 4.12 -26.82
N PRO A 237 -5.35 4.15 -25.52
CA PRO A 237 -4.36 4.27 -24.45
C PRO A 237 -3.47 3.02 -24.38
N THR A 238 -2.25 3.18 -23.88
CA THR A 238 -1.44 2.02 -23.50
C THR A 238 -2.08 1.32 -22.32
N ARG A 239 -1.89 -0.01 -22.19
CA ARG A 239 -2.49 -0.80 -21.13
C ARG A 239 -1.54 -1.86 -20.60
N THR A 240 -1.46 -1.95 -19.27
CA THR A 240 -0.89 -3.10 -18.57
C THR A 240 -1.97 -3.73 -17.69
N THR A 241 -2.15 -5.05 -17.77
CA THR A 241 -3.12 -5.78 -16.93
C THR A 241 -2.38 -6.78 -16.05
N LEU A 242 -2.61 -6.74 -14.75
CA LEU A 242 -1.91 -7.52 -13.74
C LEU A 242 -2.90 -8.32 -12.90
N ALA A 243 -2.53 -9.58 -12.60
CA ALA A 243 -3.16 -10.35 -11.55
C ALA A 243 -2.59 -9.93 -10.19
N ILE A 244 -3.45 -9.66 -9.24
CA ILE A 244 -3.08 -9.28 -7.88
C ILE A 244 -3.80 -10.16 -6.86
N ARG A 245 -3.30 -10.20 -5.64
CA ARG A 245 -3.89 -11.04 -4.60
C ARG A 245 -5.20 -10.50 -4.03
N ALA A 246 -5.29 -9.20 -3.81
CA ALA A 246 -6.45 -8.55 -3.20
C ALA A 246 -6.41 -7.03 -3.42
N LEU A 247 -7.58 -6.42 -3.31
CA LEU A 247 -7.80 -4.97 -3.24
C LEU A 247 -8.30 -4.57 -1.85
N PRO A 248 -8.15 -3.30 -1.44
CA PRO A 248 -8.57 -2.82 -0.11
C PRO A 248 -10.06 -3.04 0.19
N THR A 249 -10.90 -2.97 -0.82
CA THR A 249 -12.35 -3.23 -0.75
C THR A 249 -12.69 -4.53 -1.49
N PRO A 250 -13.87 -5.15 -1.27
CA PRO A 250 -14.24 -6.43 -1.90
C PRO A 250 -14.64 -6.28 -3.37
N ILE A 251 -13.75 -5.74 -4.19
CA ILE A 251 -13.91 -5.49 -5.62
C ILE A 251 -13.01 -6.41 -6.45
N ALA A 252 -13.40 -6.72 -7.67
CA ALA A 252 -12.66 -7.61 -8.58
C ALA A 252 -11.63 -6.86 -9.42
N VAL A 253 -11.86 -5.55 -9.67
CA VAL A 253 -11.07 -4.74 -10.59
C VAL A 253 -10.83 -3.34 -10.06
N GLU A 254 -9.62 -2.83 -10.31
CA GLU A 254 -9.22 -1.44 -10.07
C GLU A 254 -8.36 -0.97 -11.25
N MET A 255 -8.45 0.31 -11.62
CA MET A 255 -7.63 0.89 -12.67
C MET A 255 -6.89 2.13 -12.16
N LYS A 256 -5.62 2.26 -12.53
CA LYS A 256 -4.83 3.48 -12.39
C LYS A 256 -4.65 4.10 -13.76
N VAL A 257 -4.91 5.40 -13.87
CA VAL A 257 -4.93 6.12 -15.15
C VAL A 257 -3.96 7.29 -15.14
N ILE A 258 -3.31 7.51 -16.28
CA ILE A 258 -2.59 8.74 -16.58
C ILE A 258 -3.28 9.36 -17.81
N ALA A 259 -3.62 10.65 -17.71
CA ALA A 259 -4.26 11.40 -18.79
C ALA A 259 -3.55 12.77 -18.99
N LYS A 260 -3.83 13.43 -20.09
CA LYS A 260 -3.49 14.84 -20.26
C LYS A 260 -4.62 15.72 -19.70
N ILE A 261 -4.28 16.96 -19.36
CA ILE A 261 -5.26 18.00 -19.08
C ILE A 261 -5.72 18.62 -20.41
#